data_fa4ec230c0c2f289e13f17a6820524de
#
_entry.id   fa4ec230c0c2f289e13f17a6820524de
#
_cell.length_a   1.000
_cell.length_b   1.000
_cell.length_c   1.000
_cell.angle_alpha   90.00
_cell.angle_beta   90.00
_cell.angle_gamma   90.00
#
_symmetry.space_group_name_H-M   'P 1'
#
loop_
_entity.id
_entity.type
_entity.pdbx_description
1 polymer ?
#
loop_
_entity_poly.entity_id
_entity_poly.type
_entity_poly.pdbx_seq_one_letter_code
_entity_poly.pdbx_strand_id
1 'polypeptide(L)'
;MRLTEVISNTKKPITKSDWIKALKQLKVDQQELLIVYADLKAFDYIIGGAQTVIEAIYEVAGYHTTIIMPAHKINQSYPTFFDEALPKKWKSTICKQTPAFDSEISLVLAGAISETFARNKNVYRSEHPIASYLAAGRKANWFMANHQLESMFGEKSPLQKLYAQDAQVLCLGIDYSQLTALHLAEYFANCRDKMNHEAVIIQNGKRTLVEFEDLALDSSRFNELGQAYEQSNEVQTYPLGGAICSLIDYRSLIDFATKFLKVK
;
A
#
# COMPACT_ATOMS: atom_id res chain seq x y z
N MET A 1 -15.78 12.90 4.54
CA MET A 1 -16.54 13.86 3.68
C MET A 1 -17.71 13.09 3.07
N ARG A 2 -18.92 13.62 3.09
CA ARG A 2 -20.07 12.97 2.43
C ARG A 2 -19.99 13.20 0.91
N LEU A 3 -20.49 12.26 0.11
CA LEU A 3 -20.47 12.36 -1.36
C LEU A 3 -21.09 13.68 -1.86
N THR A 4 -22.15 14.15 -1.21
CA THR A 4 -22.79 15.44 -1.51
C THR A 4 -21.86 16.64 -1.33
N GLU A 5 -20.98 16.61 -0.32
CA GLU A 5 -19.99 17.66 -0.07
C GLU A 5 -18.90 17.67 -1.13
N VAL A 6 -18.44 16.48 -1.55
CA VAL A 6 -17.46 16.36 -2.65
C VAL A 6 -18.04 16.94 -3.93
N ILE A 7 -19.28 16.55 -4.27
CA ILE A 7 -19.96 17.03 -5.50
C ILE A 7 -20.14 18.55 -5.47
N SER A 8 -20.58 19.13 -4.32
CA SER A 8 -20.82 20.58 -4.21
C SER A 8 -19.54 21.42 -4.33
N ASN A 9 -18.40 20.86 -3.94
CA ASN A 9 -17.10 21.54 -4.00
C ASN A 9 -16.37 21.32 -5.34
N THR A 10 -16.83 20.37 -6.14
CA THR A 10 -16.21 20.03 -7.43
C THR A 10 -16.67 20.98 -8.52
N LYS A 11 -15.75 21.72 -9.12
CA LYS A 11 -16.05 22.59 -10.28
C LYS A 11 -16.27 21.79 -11.56
N LYS A 12 -15.47 20.76 -11.78
CA LYS A 12 -15.53 19.86 -12.94
C LYS A 12 -15.22 18.44 -12.48
N PRO A 13 -16.10 17.46 -12.72
CA PRO A 13 -15.82 16.07 -12.35
C PRO A 13 -14.66 15.50 -13.16
N ILE A 14 -13.89 14.62 -12.52
CA ILE A 14 -12.77 13.92 -13.14
C ILE A 14 -13.30 12.74 -13.94
N THR A 15 -12.93 12.69 -15.21
CA THR A 15 -13.31 11.63 -16.14
C THR A 15 -12.20 10.58 -16.30
N LYS A 16 -12.52 9.43 -16.91
CA LYS A 16 -11.51 8.42 -17.30
C LYS A 16 -10.46 9.01 -18.23
N SER A 17 -10.86 9.89 -19.16
CA SER A 17 -9.91 10.55 -20.08
C SER A 17 -8.93 11.47 -19.36
N ASP A 18 -9.37 12.15 -18.28
CA ASP A 18 -8.47 12.98 -17.46
C ASP A 18 -7.43 12.10 -16.75
N TRP A 19 -7.83 10.93 -16.22
CA TRP A 19 -6.92 9.93 -15.66
C TRP A 19 -5.92 9.38 -16.67
N ILE A 20 -6.40 8.98 -17.87
CA ILE A 20 -5.52 8.49 -18.96
C ILE A 20 -4.48 9.54 -19.31
N LYS A 21 -4.87 10.81 -19.42
CA LYS A 21 -3.95 11.92 -19.69
C LYS A 21 -2.90 12.06 -18.57
N ALA A 22 -3.32 12.06 -17.31
CA ALA A 22 -2.43 12.15 -16.16
C ALA A 22 -1.41 11.01 -16.13
N LEU A 23 -1.86 9.77 -16.28
CA LEU A 23 -1.01 8.58 -16.25
C LEU A 23 -0.01 8.54 -17.42
N LYS A 24 -0.41 8.99 -18.62
CA LYS A 24 0.53 9.14 -19.76
C LYS A 24 1.58 10.22 -19.53
N GLN A 25 1.20 11.36 -18.95
CA GLN A 25 2.16 12.41 -18.59
C GLN A 25 3.18 11.95 -17.54
N LEU A 26 2.77 11.06 -16.63
CA LEU A 26 3.65 10.38 -15.68
C LEU A 26 4.43 9.21 -16.30
N LYS A 27 4.27 8.92 -17.60
CA LYS A 27 4.95 7.82 -18.32
C LYS A 27 4.65 6.44 -17.73
N VAL A 28 3.44 6.24 -17.22
CA VAL A 28 2.97 4.95 -16.70
C VAL A 28 2.94 3.88 -17.80
N ASP A 29 2.74 4.28 -19.05
CA ASP A 29 2.78 3.40 -20.25
C ASP A 29 4.18 2.82 -20.54
N GLN A 30 5.22 3.33 -19.92
CA GLN A 30 6.60 2.84 -20.07
C GLN A 30 7.01 1.88 -18.94
N GLN A 31 6.11 1.58 -18.00
CA GLN A 31 6.45 0.81 -16.81
C GLN A 31 5.96 -0.64 -16.91
N GLU A 32 6.80 -1.58 -16.52
CA GLU A 32 6.44 -3.01 -16.44
C GLU A 32 6.04 -3.46 -15.03
N LEU A 33 6.38 -2.66 -14.01
CA LEU A 33 6.17 -2.98 -12.60
C LEU A 33 5.81 -1.73 -11.81
N LEU A 34 4.61 -1.73 -11.25
CA LEU A 34 4.05 -0.61 -10.49
C LEU A 34 3.60 -1.07 -9.11
N ILE A 35 3.94 -0.29 -8.07
CA ILE A 35 3.22 -0.33 -6.81
C ILE A 35 2.38 0.94 -6.70
N VAL A 36 1.07 0.80 -6.48
CA VAL A 36 0.11 1.90 -6.51
C VAL A 36 -0.40 2.17 -5.11
N TYR A 37 -0.26 3.40 -4.66
CA TYR A 37 -0.86 3.93 -3.44
C TYR A 37 -1.83 5.04 -3.79
N ALA A 38 -3.02 5.05 -3.21
CA ALA A 38 -4.03 6.05 -3.54
C ALA A 38 -4.93 6.41 -2.36
N ASP A 39 -5.17 7.71 -2.18
CA ASP A 39 -6.31 8.22 -1.42
C ASP A 39 -7.25 8.99 -2.36
N LEU A 40 -8.31 8.31 -2.83
CA LEU A 40 -9.27 8.93 -3.74
C LEU A 40 -10.09 10.06 -3.09
N LYS A 41 -10.04 10.20 -1.76
CA LYS A 41 -10.69 11.31 -1.05
C LYS A 41 -9.97 12.65 -1.23
N ALA A 42 -8.72 12.62 -1.67
CA ALA A 42 -7.94 13.82 -1.96
C ALA A 42 -8.38 14.50 -3.27
N PHE A 43 -9.10 13.77 -4.12
CA PHE A 43 -9.52 14.25 -5.44
C PHE A 43 -10.94 14.86 -5.41
N ASP A 44 -11.20 15.74 -6.37
CA ASP A 44 -12.54 16.13 -6.76
C ASP A 44 -13.38 14.91 -7.17
N TYR A 45 -14.69 15.11 -7.40
CA TYR A 45 -15.59 14.02 -7.75
C TYR A 45 -15.10 13.25 -8.99
N ILE A 46 -14.85 11.94 -8.81
CA ILE A 46 -14.43 11.02 -9.86
C ILE A 46 -15.67 10.29 -10.39
N ILE A 47 -15.99 10.46 -11.69
CA ILE A 47 -17.06 9.69 -12.34
C ILE A 47 -16.70 8.21 -12.35
N GLY A 48 -17.54 7.36 -11.74
CA GLY A 48 -17.30 5.92 -11.63
C GLY A 48 -16.30 5.52 -10.52
N GLY A 49 -15.74 6.50 -9.78
CA GLY A 49 -14.94 6.24 -8.59
C GLY A 49 -13.70 5.37 -8.85
N ALA A 50 -13.42 4.45 -7.93
CA ALA A 50 -12.24 3.58 -7.97
C ALA A 50 -12.17 2.71 -9.23
N GLN A 51 -13.31 2.26 -9.75
CA GLN A 51 -13.35 1.46 -10.99
C GLN A 51 -12.76 2.24 -12.16
N THR A 52 -13.16 3.49 -12.34
CA THR A 52 -12.64 4.35 -13.42
C THR A 52 -11.12 4.53 -13.34
N VAL A 53 -10.59 4.69 -12.13
CA VAL A 53 -9.13 4.84 -11.92
C VAL A 53 -8.39 3.55 -12.30
N ILE A 54 -8.90 2.39 -11.87
CA ILE A 54 -8.32 1.08 -12.18
C ILE A 54 -8.36 0.80 -13.68
N GLU A 55 -9.47 1.07 -14.34
CA GLU A 55 -9.60 0.92 -15.79
C GLU A 55 -8.62 1.84 -16.54
N ALA A 56 -8.44 3.08 -16.08
CA ALA A 56 -7.47 4.01 -16.68
C ALA A 56 -6.03 3.51 -16.50
N ILE A 57 -5.69 2.97 -15.31
CA ILE A 57 -4.36 2.38 -15.07
C ILE A 57 -4.11 1.22 -16.02
N TYR A 58 -5.06 0.28 -16.17
CA TYR A 58 -4.90 -0.84 -17.09
C TYR A 58 -4.84 -0.41 -18.56
N GLU A 59 -5.62 0.60 -18.96
CA GLU A 59 -5.63 1.11 -20.33
C GLU A 59 -4.27 1.75 -20.70
N VAL A 60 -3.61 2.40 -19.74
CA VAL A 60 -2.31 3.07 -19.98
C VAL A 60 -1.15 2.10 -19.78
N ALA A 61 -1.09 1.38 -18.67
CA ALA A 61 0.00 0.47 -18.36
C ALA A 61 -0.05 -0.84 -19.18
N GLY A 62 -1.24 -1.28 -19.59
CA GLY A 62 -1.48 -2.57 -20.22
C GLY A 62 -1.63 -3.72 -19.20
N TYR A 63 -2.30 -4.79 -19.64
CA TYR A 63 -2.60 -5.97 -18.78
C TYR A 63 -1.37 -6.85 -18.48
N HIS A 64 -0.26 -6.64 -19.17
CA HIS A 64 1.00 -7.37 -18.90
C HIS A 64 1.82 -6.74 -17.79
N THR A 65 1.64 -5.45 -17.54
CA THR A 65 2.26 -4.75 -16.42
C THR A 65 1.83 -5.41 -15.11
N THR A 66 2.80 -5.66 -14.24
CA THR A 66 2.49 -6.15 -12.91
C THR A 66 2.15 -4.96 -12.01
N ILE A 67 0.90 -4.90 -11.56
CA ILE A 67 0.38 -3.88 -10.67
C ILE A 67 0.24 -4.46 -9.28
N ILE A 68 0.79 -3.79 -8.29
CA ILE A 68 0.75 -4.18 -6.88
C ILE A 68 0.07 -3.07 -6.08
N MET A 69 -0.78 -3.44 -5.13
CA MET A 69 -1.45 -2.50 -4.22
C MET A 69 -1.40 -3.03 -2.79
N PRO A 70 -1.30 -2.17 -1.76
CA PRO A 70 -1.45 -2.60 -0.38
C PRO A 70 -2.86 -3.16 -0.15
N ALA A 71 -2.97 -4.20 0.67
CA ALA A 71 -4.25 -4.72 1.16
C ALA A 71 -4.47 -4.43 2.64
N HIS A 72 -3.48 -3.85 3.29
CA HIS A 72 -3.42 -3.59 4.71
C HIS A 72 -3.61 -2.11 5.04
N LYS A 73 -4.02 -1.88 6.28
CA LYS A 73 -3.89 -0.61 6.97
C LYS A 73 -3.31 -0.95 8.34
N ILE A 74 -2.04 -0.63 8.56
CA ILE A 74 -1.28 -1.08 9.74
C ILE A 74 -2.05 -0.82 11.04
N ASN A 75 -2.61 0.38 11.19
CA ASN A 75 -3.35 0.79 12.39
C ASN A 75 -4.71 0.09 12.57
N GLN A 76 -5.14 -0.76 11.65
CA GLN A 76 -6.39 -1.52 11.70
C GLN A 76 -6.15 -3.02 11.59
N SER A 77 -4.89 -3.44 11.49
CA SER A 77 -4.50 -4.84 11.47
C SER A 77 -4.48 -5.37 12.89
N TYR A 78 -5.02 -6.49 13.07
CA TYR A 78 -5.48 -7.30 14.16
C TYR A 78 -4.43 -7.67 15.23
N PRO A 79 -4.83 -8.04 16.39
CA PRO A 79 -5.77 -7.44 17.36
C PRO A 79 -5.11 -6.39 18.27
N THR A 80 -3.78 -6.30 18.26
CA THR A 80 -2.97 -5.44 19.15
C THR A 80 -3.05 -3.95 18.81
N PHE A 81 -3.28 -3.60 17.55
CA PHE A 81 -3.39 -2.20 17.12
C PHE A 81 -4.68 -1.48 17.54
N PHE A 82 -5.66 -2.23 18.11
CA PHE A 82 -6.88 -1.66 18.65
C PHE A 82 -6.82 -1.40 20.17
N ASP A 83 -5.68 -1.67 20.82
CA ASP A 83 -5.57 -1.71 22.28
C ASP A 83 -6.04 -0.41 22.98
N GLU A 84 -5.86 0.75 22.39
CA GLU A 84 -6.27 2.02 23.00
C GLU A 84 -7.79 2.29 22.94
N ALA A 85 -8.46 1.77 21.92
CA ALA A 85 -9.89 2.01 21.66
C ALA A 85 -10.81 0.92 22.22
N LEU A 86 -10.29 -0.28 22.54
CA LEU A 86 -11.08 -1.43 22.96
C LEU A 86 -11.08 -1.59 24.48
N PRO A 87 -12.26 -1.89 25.09
CA PRO A 87 -12.30 -2.23 26.49
C PRO A 87 -11.40 -3.44 26.80
N LYS A 88 -10.51 -3.30 27.78
CA LYS A 88 -9.55 -4.37 28.18
C LYS A 88 -10.20 -5.73 28.40
N LYS A 89 -11.45 -5.75 28.94
CA LYS A 89 -12.24 -6.97 29.16
C LYS A 89 -12.61 -7.72 27.86
N TRP A 90 -12.52 -7.09 26.68
CA TRP A 90 -12.85 -7.72 25.41
C TRP A 90 -11.63 -8.44 24.78
N LYS A 91 -10.41 -8.11 25.18
CA LYS A 91 -9.19 -8.66 24.57
C LYS A 91 -9.22 -10.19 24.46
N SER A 92 -9.50 -10.89 25.57
CA SER A 92 -9.57 -12.37 25.57
C SER A 92 -10.63 -12.91 24.60
N THR A 93 -11.80 -12.27 24.53
CA THR A 93 -12.88 -12.69 23.62
C THR A 93 -12.48 -12.44 22.17
N ILE A 94 -11.90 -11.29 21.87
CA ILE A 94 -11.40 -10.94 20.54
C ILE A 94 -10.37 -11.97 20.09
N CYS A 95 -9.32 -12.23 20.88
CA CYS A 95 -8.29 -13.21 20.54
C CYS A 95 -8.86 -14.61 20.28
N LYS A 96 -9.88 -15.02 21.04
CA LYS A 96 -10.52 -16.33 20.88
C LYS A 96 -11.46 -16.43 19.68
N GLN A 97 -12.15 -15.34 19.33
CA GLN A 97 -13.26 -15.37 18.36
C GLN A 97 -12.91 -14.80 16.99
N THR A 98 -11.82 -14.03 16.86
CA THR A 98 -11.47 -13.52 15.54
C THR A 98 -11.14 -14.65 14.57
N PRO A 99 -11.71 -14.64 13.37
CA PRO A 99 -11.39 -15.63 12.34
C PRO A 99 -9.91 -15.58 11.97
N ALA A 100 -9.37 -16.69 11.51
CA ALA A 100 -8.03 -16.71 10.94
C ALA A 100 -7.98 -15.87 9.67
N PHE A 101 -6.84 -15.26 9.42
CA PHE A 101 -6.59 -14.60 8.14
C PHE A 101 -6.71 -15.60 6.98
N ASP A 102 -7.37 -15.15 5.95
CA ASP A 102 -7.57 -15.85 4.70
C ASP A 102 -7.39 -14.84 3.57
N SER A 103 -6.43 -15.09 2.67
CA SER A 103 -6.09 -14.16 1.60
C SER A 103 -7.23 -13.91 0.61
N GLU A 104 -8.20 -14.83 0.52
CA GLU A 104 -9.33 -14.70 -0.42
C GLU A 104 -10.49 -13.88 0.16
N ILE A 105 -10.80 -14.04 1.46
CA ILE A 105 -12.02 -13.46 2.06
C ILE A 105 -11.78 -12.39 3.11
N SER A 106 -10.57 -12.30 3.70
CA SER A 106 -10.27 -11.26 4.67
C SER A 106 -10.33 -9.86 4.07
N LEU A 107 -10.86 -8.92 4.83
CA LEU A 107 -11.05 -7.54 4.36
C LEU A 107 -9.76 -6.92 3.82
N VAL A 108 -9.91 -6.14 2.76
CA VAL A 108 -8.88 -5.24 2.24
C VAL A 108 -9.11 -3.88 2.89
N LEU A 109 -8.12 -3.38 3.63
CA LEU A 109 -8.26 -2.19 4.47
C LEU A 109 -7.55 -0.94 3.91
N ALA A 110 -6.93 -1.06 2.73
CA ALA A 110 -6.12 0.00 2.13
C ALA A 110 -6.92 1.03 1.31
N GLY A 111 -8.24 1.07 1.46
CA GLY A 111 -9.14 2.03 0.82
C GLY A 111 -9.75 1.56 -0.50
N ALA A 112 -10.62 2.40 -1.05
CA ALA A 112 -11.56 2.03 -2.12
C ALA A 112 -10.88 1.48 -3.39
N ILE A 113 -9.69 1.97 -3.75
CA ILE A 113 -8.99 1.49 -4.94
C ILE A 113 -8.51 0.05 -4.75
N SER A 114 -7.87 -0.24 -3.62
CA SER A 114 -7.39 -1.60 -3.31
C SER A 114 -8.56 -2.58 -3.10
N GLU A 115 -9.65 -2.14 -2.47
CA GLU A 115 -10.86 -2.95 -2.32
C GLU A 115 -11.50 -3.29 -3.69
N THR A 116 -11.54 -2.33 -4.62
CA THR A 116 -12.06 -2.54 -5.97
C THR A 116 -11.11 -3.42 -6.78
N PHE A 117 -9.79 -3.19 -6.66
CA PHE A 117 -8.77 -4.01 -7.33
C PHE A 117 -8.82 -5.48 -6.90
N ALA A 118 -9.03 -5.76 -5.61
CA ALA A 118 -9.13 -7.12 -5.09
C ALA A 118 -10.29 -7.93 -5.70
N ARG A 119 -11.33 -7.27 -6.25
CA ARG A 119 -12.48 -7.93 -6.89
C ARG A 119 -12.24 -8.29 -8.36
N ASN A 120 -11.12 -7.84 -8.93
CA ASN A 120 -10.77 -8.19 -10.31
C ASN A 120 -10.33 -9.65 -10.39
N LYS A 121 -10.58 -10.27 -11.55
CA LYS A 121 -10.09 -11.62 -11.83
C LYS A 121 -8.56 -11.64 -11.87
N ASN A 122 -7.98 -12.76 -11.45
CA ASN A 122 -6.53 -12.99 -11.46
C ASN A 122 -5.72 -11.99 -10.57
N VAL A 123 -6.33 -11.52 -9.50
CA VAL A 123 -5.62 -10.82 -8.42
C VAL A 123 -5.19 -11.84 -7.38
N TYR A 124 -3.91 -11.83 -7.05
CA TYR A 124 -3.30 -12.64 -6.00
C TYR A 124 -3.07 -11.77 -4.77
N ARG A 125 -3.23 -12.34 -3.58
CA ARG A 125 -2.92 -11.68 -2.31
C ARG A 125 -1.84 -12.43 -1.58
N SER A 126 -0.91 -11.74 -0.94
CA SER A 126 0.13 -12.37 -0.13
C SER A 126 -0.41 -12.85 1.22
N GLU A 127 0.17 -13.96 1.72
CA GLU A 127 -0.29 -14.69 2.92
C GLU A 127 0.20 -14.06 4.23
N HIS A 128 0.20 -12.72 4.32
CA HIS A 128 0.58 -12.04 5.55
C HIS A 128 -0.64 -11.36 6.20
N PRO A 129 -1.02 -11.74 7.45
CA PRO A 129 -2.26 -11.29 8.06
C PRO A 129 -2.31 -9.78 8.34
N ILE A 130 -1.15 -9.15 8.59
CA ILE A 130 -1.05 -7.74 8.94
C ILE A 130 -0.67 -6.87 7.75
N ALA A 131 0.29 -7.33 6.91
CA ALA A 131 0.96 -6.52 5.90
C ALA A 131 0.76 -7.03 4.46
N SER A 132 -0.38 -7.69 4.16
CA SER A 132 -0.61 -8.28 2.83
C SER A 132 -0.69 -7.24 1.72
N TYR A 133 -0.30 -7.67 0.52
CA TYR A 133 -0.40 -6.94 -0.74
C TYR A 133 -1.26 -7.70 -1.73
N LEU A 134 -1.80 -6.99 -2.71
CA LEU A 134 -2.52 -7.51 -3.87
C LEU A 134 -1.65 -7.34 -5.10
N ALA A 135 -1.71 -8.27 -6.04
CA ALA A 135 -1.04 -8.12 -7.32
C ALA A 135 -1.84 -8.72 -8.47
N ALA A 136 -1.76 -8.09 -9.63
CA ALA A 136 -2.22 -8.62 -10.91
C ALA A 136 -1.17 -8.38 -12.00
N GLY A 137 -1.22 -9.13 -13.09
CA GLY A 137 -0.27 -9.04 -14.20
C GLY A 137 0.71 -10.21 -14.25
N ARG A 138 1.71 -10.11 -15.15
CA ARG A 138 2.57 -11.23 -15.53
C ARG A 138 3.30 -11.92 -14.38
N LYS A 139 3.83 -11.15 -13.41
CA LYS A 139 4.63 -11.66 -12.28
C LYS A 139 3.87 -11.66 -10.95
N ALA A 140 2.56 -11.44 -10.94
CA ALA A 140 1.77 -11.23 -9.73
C ALA A 140 1.95 -12.34 -8.69
N ASN A 141 1.80 -13.61 -9.09
CA ASN A 141 1.96 -14.74 -8.18
C ASN A 141 3.37 -14.81 -7.55
N TRP A 142 4.41 -14.54 -8.34
CA TRP A 142 5.79 -14.54 -7.82
C TRP A 142 6.01 -13.46 -6.76
N PHE A 143 5.46 -12.25 -6.96
CA PHE A 143 5.56 -11.17 -5.98
C PHE A 143 4.84 -11.52 -4.68
N MET A 144 3.67 -12.15 -4.76
CA MET A 144 2.84 -12.46 -3.57
C MET A 144 3.27 -13.72 -2.82
N ALA A 145 4.06 -14.61 -3.45
CA ALA A 145 4.49 -15.86 -2.82
C ALA A 145 5.48 -15.64 -1.66
N ASN A 146 5.44 -16.53 -0.66
CA ASN A 146 6.42 -16.61 0.44
C ASN A 146 6.60 -15.32 1.27
N HIS A 147 5.52 -14.59 1.53
CA HIS A 147 5.52 -13.46 2.45
C HIS A 147 5.55 -13.97 3.89
N GLN A 148 6.68 -13.83 4.58
CA GLN A 148 6.90 -14.40 5.92
C GLN A 148 6.33 -13.52 7.03
N LEU A 149 5.86 -14.15 8.12
CA LEU A 149 5.29 -13.45 9.27
C LEU A 149 6.28 -12.49 9.94
N GLU A 150 7.53 -12.92 10.12
CA GLU A 150 8.58 -12.19 10.82
C GLU A 150 9.24 -11.09 9.96
N SER A 151 8.59 -10.72 8.85
CA SER A 151 9.11 -9.73 7.91
C SER A 151 7.98 -9.05 7.15
N MET A 152 7.22 -8.20 7.84
CA MET A 152 6.06 -7.49 7.28
C MET A 152 6.42 -6.74 5.99
N PHE A 153 7.53 -5.99 6.00
CA PHE A 153 7.98 -5.14 4.91
C PHE A 153 9.46 -5.33 4.53
N GLY A 154 10.15 -6.25 5.21
CA GLY A 154 11.57 -6.52 5.02
C GLY A 154 11.86 -7.67 4.06
N GLU A 155 12.84 -8.51 4.42
CA GLU A 155 13.27 -9.65 3.62
C GLU A 155 12.11 -10.61 3.34
N LYS A 156 12.03 -11.09 2.09
CA LYS A 156 10.94 -11.97 1.61
C LYS A 156 9.54 -11.33 1.59
N SER A 157 9.42 -10.03 1.89
CA SER A 157 8.18 -9.31 1.61
C SER A 157 8.05 -8.97 0.13
N PRO A 158 6.83 -8.62 -0.34
CA PRO A 158 6.65 -8.06 -1.67
C PRO A 158 7.49 -6.80 -1.93
N LEU A 159 7.72 -5.97 -0.90
CA LEU A 159 8.49 -4.72 -1.03
C LEU A 159 9.95 -4.96 -1.37
N GLN A 160 10.60 -5.94 -0.76
CA GLN A 160 11.99 -6.25 -1.11
C GLN A 160 12.10 -6.80 -2.53
N LYS A 161 11.13 -7.60 -2.97
CA LYS A 161 11.11 -8.08 -4.36
C LYS A 161 10.91 -6.92 -5.34
N LEU A 162 10.06 -5.95 -5.02
CA LEU A 162 9.86 -4.72 -5.80
C LEU A 162 11.14 -3.89 -5.90
N TYR A 163 11.84 -3.69 -4.79
CA TYR A 163 13.13 -3.03 -4.75
C TYR A 163 14.16 -3.72 -5.64
N ALA A 164 14.23 -5.06 -5.60
CA ALA A 164 15.15 -5.85 -6.41
C ALA A 164 14.84 -5.85 -7.92
N GLN A 165 13.63 -5.46 -8.32
CA GLN A 165 13.15 -5.45 -9.71
C GLN A 165 12.90 -4.05 -10.26
N ASP A 166 13.46 -3.01 -9.65
CA ASP A 166 13.37 -1.61 -10.11
C ASP A 166 11.92 -1.13 -10.36
N ALA A 167 11.03 -1.40 -9.40
CA ALA A 167 9.63 -0.99 -9.49
C ALA A 167 9.48 0.55 -9.46
N GLN A 168 8.38 1.04 -10.01
CA GLN A 168 7.96 2.42 -9.84
C GLN A 168 6.81 2.53 -8.84
N VAL A 169 6.82 3.57 -8.01
CA VAL A 169 5.74 3.90 -7.09
C VAL A 169 4.83 4.93 -7.72
N LEU A 170 3.58 4.56 -7.99
CA LEU A 170 2.54 5.47 -8.44
C LEU A 170 1.74 5.94 -7.23
N CYS A 171 1.90 7.21 -6.87
CA CYS A 171 1.19 7.87 -5.78
C CYS A 171 0.03 8.69 -6.33
N LEU A 172 -1.18 8.44 -5.88
CA LEU A 172 -2.40 9.13 -6.33
C LEU A 172 -3.06 9.82 -5.14
N GLY A 173 -2.77 11.11 -4.93
CA GLY A 173 -3.36 11.92 -3.88
C GLY A 173 -2.97 11.51 -2.46
N ILE A 174 -1.79 10.95 -2.26
CA ILE A 174 -1.21 10.63 -0.95
C ILE A 174 0.03 11.46 -0.69
N ASP A 175 0.39 11.60 0.58
CA ASP A 175 1.69 12.07 1.02
C ASP A 175 2.59 10.91 1.45
N TYR A 176 3.85 11.21 1.78
CA TYR A 176 4.83 10.19 2.14
C TYR A 176 4.50 9.48 3.47
N SER A 177 3.75 10.10 4.39
CA SER A 177 3.34 9.44 5.65
C SER A 177 2.42 8.24 5.43
N GLN A 178 1.71 8.22 4.30
CA GLN A 178 0.82 7.14 3.90
C GLN A 178 1.51 6.07 3.05
N LEU A 179 2.76 6.31 2.65
CA LEU A 179 3.52 5.43 1.77
C LEU A 179 4.21 4.31 2.57
N THR A 180 3.46 3.25 2.90
CA THR A 180 3.99 2.12 3.68
C THR A 180 5.15 1.39 2.99
N ALA A 181 5.37 1.61 1.69
CA ALA A 181 6.55 1.12 0.97
C ALA A 181 7.87 1.63 1.56
N LEU A 182 7.86 2.77 2.23
CA LEU A 182 9.05 3.34 2.90
C LEU A 182 9.51 2.52 4.11
N HIS A 183 8.66 1.69 4.70
CA HIS A 183 9.07 0.82 5.80
C HIS A 183 10.20 -0.15 5.42
N LEU A 184 10.36 -0.51 4.15
CA LEU A 184 11.53 -1.30 3.72
C LEU A 184 12.87 -0.62 4.09
N ALA A 185 12.90 0.71 4.04
CA ALA A 185 14.11 1.46 4.40
C ALA A 185 14.45 1.35 5.89
N GLU A 186 13.46 1.16 6.79
CA GLU A 186 13.70 0.94 8.22
C GLU A 186 14.42 -0.40 8.46
N TYR A 187 14.08 -1.45 7.70
CA TYR A 187 14.81 -2.74 7.73
C TYR A 187 16.25 -2.57 7.24
N PHE A 188 16.45 -1.90 6.12
CA PHE A 188 17.80 -1.67 5.57
C PHE A 188 18.65 -0.75 6.44
N ALA A 189 18.04 0.23 7.08
CA ALA A 189 18.72 1.13 8.00
C ALA A 189 19.05 0.46 9.35
N ASN A 190 18.33 -0.62 9.70
CA ASN A 190 18.38 -1.27 11.01
C ASN A 190 18.24 -0.23 12.16
N CYS A 191 17.25 0.65 12.04
CA CYS A 191 17.08 1.82 12.91
C CYS A 191 15.92 1.69 13.90
N ARG A 192 15.28 0.53 13.98
CA ARG A 192 14.14 0.27 14.86
C ARG A 192 14.38 -0.91 15.78
N ASP A 193 13.84 -0.81 16.97
CA ASP A 193 13.73 -1.94 17.89
C ASP A 193 12.71 -2.94 17.36
N LYS A 194 12.77 -4.16 17.87
CA LYS A 194 11.76 -5.18 17.60
C LYS A 194 10.64 -5.11 18.62
N MET A 195 9.45 -5.52 18.19
CA MET A 195 8.29 -5.69 19.05
C MET A 195 7.55 -6.99 18.72
N ASN A 196 6.79 -7.49 19.69
CA ASN A 196 5.93 -8.65 19.49
C ASN A 196 4.63 -8.23 18.80
N HIS A 197 4.26 -9.02 17.79
CA HIS A 197 2.99 -8.95 17.09
C HIS A 197 2.21 -10.22 17.31
N GLU A 198 0.88 -10.11 17.25
CA GLU A 198 -0.03 -11.26 17.31
C GLU A 198 -0.85 -11.32 16.02
N ALA A 199 -1.12 -12.50 15.54
CA ALA A 199 -2.04 -12.71 14.42
C ALA A 199 -2.78 -14.05 14.55
N VAL A 200 -3.94 -14.15 13.94
CA VAL A 200 -4.70 -15.41 13.86
C VAL A 200 -4.58 -15.94 12.44
N ILE A 201 -3.99 -17.11 12.30
CA ILE A 201 -3.75 -17.79 11.02
C ILE A 201 -4.28 -19.22 11.03
N ILE A 202 -4.32 -19.86 9.87
CA ILE A 202 -4.46 -21.32 9.77
C ILE A 202 -3.05 -21.94 9.78
N GLN A 203 -2.76 -22.70 10.83
CA GLN A 203 -1.52 -23.45 10.93
C GLN A 203 -1.84 -24.95 11.08
N ASN A 204 -1.32 -25.78 10.20
CA ASN A 204 -1.62 -27.22 10.15
C ASN A 204 -3.14 -27.53 10.12
N GLY A 205 -3.90 -26.76 9.34
CA GLY A 205 -5.35 -26.90 9.19
C GLY A 205 -6.17 -26.43 10.41
N LYS A 206 -5.56 -25.79 11.39
CA LYS A 206 -6.22 -25.30 12.61
C LYS A 206 -6.06 -23.80 12.76
N ARG A 207 -7.13 -23.14 13.22
CA ARG A 207 -7.07 -21.75 13.66
C ARG A 207 -6.11 -21.61 14.84
N THR A 208 -5.06 -20.84 14.67
CA THR A 208 -4.01 -20.64 15.68
C THR A 208 -3.75 -19.16 15.87
N LEU A 209 -3.70 -18.70 17.13
CA LEU A 209 -3.13 -17.40 17.47
C LEU A 209 -1.62 -17.61 17.54
N VAL A 210 -0.88 -16.87 16.74
CA VAL A 210 0.58 -16.89 16.68
C VAL A 210 1.15 -15.56 17.15
N GLU A 211 2.26 -15.64 17.84
CA GLU A 211 3.09 -14.49 18.22
C GLU A 211 4.36 -14.52 17.37
N PHE A 212 4.82 -13.36 16.90
CA PHE A 212 6.06 -13.22 16.14
C PHE A 212 6.69 -11.86 16.41
N GLU A 213 8.01 -11.81 16.25
CA GLU A 213 8.79 -10.59 16.43
C GLU A 213 9.03 -9.91 15.08
N ASP A 214 8.78 -8.60 15.00
CA ASP A 214 9.17 -7.79 13.85
C ASP A 214 9.47 -6.35 14.30
N LEU A 215 9.85 -5.46 13.38
CA LEU A 215 10.24 -4.09 13.72
C LEU A 215 9.05 -3.28 14.28
N ALA A 216 9.35 -2.42 15.26
CA ALA A 216 8.46 -1.36 15.72
C ALA A 216 8.47 -0.21 14.69
N LEU A 217 7.62 -0.34 13.66
CA LEU A 217 7.56 0.57 12.51
C LEU A 217 7.07 1.96 12.90
N ASP A 218 7.67 3.01 12.32
CA ASP A 218 7.34 4.39 12.61
C ASP A 218 7.42 5.29 11.36
N SER A 219 6.28 5.74 10.88
CA SER A 219 6.16 6.63 9.72
C SER A 219 6.24 8.12 10.05
N SER A 220 6.50 8.51 11.30
CA SER A 220 6.44 9.91 11.77
C SER A 220 7.37 10.85 11.00
N ARG A 221 8.50 10.35 10.50
CA ARG A 221 9.48 11.11 9.72
C ARG A 221 9.32 10.97 8.20
N PHE A 222 8.35 10.22 7.70
CA PHE A 222 8.25 9.94 6.27
C PHE A 222 7.93 11.18 5.41
N ASN A 223 7.16 12.13 5.92
CA ASN A 223 6.94 13.39 5.19
C ASN A 223 8.20 14.26 5.13
N GLU A 224 8.97 14.36 6.23
CA GLU A 224 10.26 15.04 6.26
C GLU A 224 11.25 14.38 5.25
N LEU A 225 11.32 13.06 5.28
CA LEU A 225 12.12 12.26 4.35
C LEU A 225 11.73 12.50 2.89
N GLY A 226 10.42 12.49 2.59
CA GLY A 226 9.91 12.70 1.25
C GLY A 226 10.24 14.10 0.71
N GLN A 227 10.07 15.13 1.52
CA GLN A 227 10.46 16.50 1.17
C GLN A 227 11.96 16.62 0.89
N ALA A 228 12.81 15.98 1.71
CA ALA A 228 14.25 15.95 1.49
C ALA A 228 14.62 15.17 0.22
N TYR A 229 13.90 14.10 -0.09
CA TYR A 229 14.08 13.33 -1.33
C TYR A 229 13.79 14.19 -2.56
N GLU A 230 12.66 14.90 -2.59
CA GLU A 230 12.26 15.77 -3.71
C GLU A 230 13.21 16.96 -3.95
N GLN A 231 13.91 17.43 -2.92
CA GLN A 231 14.95 18.47 -3.08
C GLN A 231 16.19 17.97 -3.83
N SER A 232 16.47 16.68 -3.80
CA SER A 232 17.69 16.07 -4.33
C SER A 232 17.45 15.20 -5.56
N ASN A 233 16.19 14.89 -5.86
CA ASN A 233 15.80 13.96 -6.93
C ASN A 233 14.64 14.53 -7.74
N GLU A 234 14.61 14.22 -9.03
CA GLU A 234 13.49 14.58 -9.88
C GLU A 234 12.34 13.60 -9.66
N VAL A 235 11.17 14.09 -9.24
CA VAL A 235 9.92 13.35 -9.12
C VAL A 235 8.95 13.81 -10.19
N GLN A 236 8.47 12.88 -10.99
CA GLN A 236 7.44 13.21 -12.00
C GLN A 236 6.11 13.44 -11.29
N THR A 237 5.51 14.61 -11.53
CA THR A 237 4.23 14.98 -10.91
C THR A 237 3.22 15.46 -11.94
N TYR A 238 1.93 15.27 -11.65
CA TYR A 238 0.83 15.79 -12.44
C TYR A 238 -0.34 16.20 -11.54
N PRO A 239 -0.81 17.46 -11.58
CA PRO A 239 -1.96 17.90 -10.82
C PRO A 239 -3.26 17.40 -11.46
N LEU A 240 -4.15 16.83 -10.67
CA LEU A 240 -5.46 16.33 -11.12
C LEU A 240 -6.50 16.56 -10.03
N GLY A 241 -7.57 17.29 -10.31
CA GLY A 241 -8.76 17.41 -9.46
C GLY A 241 -8.46 17.72 -7.98
N GLY A 242 -7.67 18.75 -7.73
CA GLY A 242 -7.31 19.20 -6.37
C GLY A 242 -6.18 18.42 -5.69
N ALA A 243 -5.71 17.32 -6.30
CA ALA A 243 -4.62 16.49 -5.76
C ALA A 243 -3.44 16.38 -6.73
N ILE A 244 -2.35 15.83 -6.23
CA ILE A 244 -1.15 15.55 -7.04
C ILE A 244 -1.05 14.04 -7.24
N CYS A 245 -0.78 13.64 -8.49
CA CYS A 245 -0.32 12.31 -8.86
C CYS A 245 1.20 12.37 -9.05
N SER A 246 1.94 11.35 -8.60
CA SER A 246 3.39 11.28 -8.82
C SER A 246 3.84 9.86 -9.18
N LEU A 247 4.94 9.78 -9.92
CA LEU A 247 5.65 8.54 -10.22
C LEU A 247 7.09 8.66 -9.72
N ILE A 248 7.50 7.70 -8.89
CA ILE A 248 8.77 7.76 -8.14
C ILE A 248 9.52 6.45 -8.38
N ASP A 249 10.82 6.53 -8.67
CA ASP A 249 11.69 5.36 -8.71
C ASP A 249 11.83 4.76 -7.31
N TYR A 250 11.36 3.52 -7.14
CA TYR A 250 11.27 2.89 -5.82
C TYR A 250 12.65 2.60 -5.24
N ARG A 251 13.61 2.15 -6.05
CA ARG A 251 14.96 1.85 -5.58
C ARG A 251 15.66 3.12 -5.12
N SER A 252 15.63 4.17 -5.92
CA SER A 252 16.20 5.47 -5.58
C SER A 252 15.60 6.01 -4.28
N LEU A 253 14.28 5.93 -4.13
CA LEU A 253 13.57 6.37 -2.92
C LEU A 253 14.03 5.58 -1.68
N ILE A 254 14.11 4.25 -1.75
CA ILE A 254 14.51 3.40 -0.63
C ILE A 254 15.99 3.59 -0.27
N ASP A 255 16.87 3.73 -1.25
CA ASP A 255 18.30 4.00 -1.01
C ASP A 255 18.51 5.34 -0.30
N PHE A 256 17.79 6.37 -0.73
CA PHE A 256 17.79 7.66 -0.05
C PHE A 256 17.22 7.55 1.37
N ALA A 257 16.05 6.95 1.51
CA ALA A 257 15.36 6.77 2.78
C ALA A 257 16.22 6.00 3.81
N THR A 258 16.92 4.96 3.35
CA THR A 258 17.84 4.18 4.20
C THR A 258 18.97 5.04 4.76
N LYS A 259 19.54 5.92 3.95
CA LYS A 259 20.60 6.86 4.40
C LYS A 259 20.01 7.90 5.36
N PHE A 260 18.86 8.46 5.03
CA PHE A 260 18.18 9.48 5.84
C PHE A 260 17.82 8.96 7.25
N LEU A 261 17.30 7.73 7.34
CA LEU A 261 16.88 7.13 8.61
C LEU A 261 18.06 6.66 9.49
N LYS A 262 19.26 6.48 8.94
CA LYS A 262 20.48 6.19 9.72
C LYS A 262 21.00 7.42 10.47
N VAL A 263 20.66 8.61 10.01
CA VAL A 263 21.04 9.86 10.68
C VAL A 263 20.01 10.13 11.78
N LYS A 264 20.48 10.08 13.04
CA LYS A 264 19.64 10.34 14.24
C LYS A 264 19.26 11.81 14.37
#